data_5d31580095a898b94fc83720aadb4eb6
#
_entry.id   5d31580095a898b94fc83720aadb4eb6
#
_cell.length_a   1.000
_cell.length_b   1.000
_cell.length_c   1.000
_cell.angle_alpha   90.00
_cell.angle_beta   90.00
_cell.angle_gamma   90.00
#
_symmetry.space_group_name_H-M   'P 1'
#
loop_
_entity.id
_entity.type
_entity.pdbx_description
1 polymer ?
#
loop_
_entity_poly.entity_id
_entity_poly.type
_entity_poly.pdbx_seq_one_letter_code
_entity_poly.pdbx_strand_id
1 'polypeptide(L)'
;LGMGGTWPPPPPDWIKTVTSKRDDNVAKMAPRLMNNNVPMDYHGALGVLRTIVKERPDAILVNEGANTLDLTRGVIDIYKPRKRLDVGTWGVMGIGMGQAIAATVETGHPVLAIEGDSAFGFCGMEVETICRYNLPVCVVIFNNHGIYPGTDVNKPSADPATTVFVKGARYDKMMEAFGGVGVNATSPDELKRAVNAALESGKPTLINAVIDPAAGSESGRIGNLNPQSALSKKKPA
;
A
#
# COMPACT_ATOMS: atom_id res chain seq x y z
N LEU A 1 -0.62 -33.66 12.17
CA LEU A 1 -1.21 -33.89 13.49
C LEU A 1 -2.69 -34.18 13.28
N GLY A 2 -3.02 -35.45 12.98
CA GLY A 2 -4.37 -35.87 12.73
C GLY A 2 -5.14 -36.03 14.05
N MET A 3 -5.77 -34.98 14.50
CA MET A 3 -6.92 -35.11 15.36
C MET A 3 -8.13 -35.42 14.48
N GLY A 4 -8.43 -36.70 14.29
CA GLY A 4 -9.60 -37.18 13.56
C GLY A 4 -10.91 -36.95 14.35
N GLY A 5 -11.21 -35.68 14.60
CA GLY A 5 -12.48 -35.29 15.19
C GLY A 5 -13.30 -34.56 14.14
N THR A 6 -14.49 -35.03 13.84
CA THR A 6 -15.50 -34.29 13.10
C THR A 6 -15.92 -33.08 13.95
N TRP A 7 -15.43 -31.91 13.63
CA TRP A 7 -15.91 -30.67 14.25
C TRP A 7 -17.38 -30.45 13.87
N PRO A 8 -18.23 -30.05 14.78
CA PRO A 8 -19.58 -29.68 14.42
C PRO A 8 -19.55 -28.49 13.44
N PRO A 9 -20.49 -28.46 12.48
CA PRO A 9 -20.56 -27.32 11.57
C PRO A 9 -20.83 -26.04 12.36
N PRO A 10 -20.32 -24.90 11.88
CA PRO A 10 -20.58 -23.64 12.54
C PRO A 10 -22.10 -23.35 12.61
N PRO A 11 -22.59 -22.71 13.68
CA PRO A 11 -24.01 -22.38 13.81
C PRO A 11 -24.48 -21.56 12.58
N PRO A 12 -25.68 -21.93 12.02
CA PRO A 12 -26.22 -21.25 10.85
C PRO A 12 -26.36 -19.72 11.01
N ASP A 13 -26.80 -19.26 12.18
CA ASP A 13 -26.96 -17.84 12.48
C ASP A 13 -25.62 -17.10 12.51
N TRP A 14 -24.56 -17.77 12.98
CA TRP A 14 -23.22 -17.22 12.94
C TRP A 14 -22.74 -17.04 11.48
N ILE A 15 -22.90 -18.07 10.65
CA ILE A 15 -22.57 -18.00 9.22
C ILE A 15 -23.33 -16.87 8.54
N LYS A 16 -24.65 -16.79 8.77
CA LYS A 16 -25.49 -15.73 8.22
C LYS A 16 -25.01 -14.33 8.64
N THR A 17 -24.67 -14.15 9.91
CA THR A 17 -24.20 -12.87 10.45
C THR A 17 -22.86 -12.47 9.81
N VAL A 18 -21.90 -13.39 9.72
CA VAL A 18 -20.57 -13.12 9.14
C VAL A 18 -20.68 -12.81 7.64
N THR A 19 -21.47 -13.60 6.90
CA THR A 19 -21.65 -13.39 5.46
C THR A 19 -22.36 -12.07 5.16
N SER A 20 -23.44 -11.75 5.87
CA SER A 20 -24.13 -10.48 5.73
C SER A 20 -23.20 -9.29 6.00
N LYS A 21 -22.41 -9.37 7.08
CA LYS A 21 -21.44 -8.30 7.40
C LYS A 21 -20.35 -8.16 6.36
N ARG A 22 -19.86 -9.28 5.79
CA ARG A 22 -18.92 -9.27 4.68
C ARG A 22 -19.52 -8.55 3.47
N ASP A 23 -20.73 -8.93 3.08
CA ASP A 23 -21.40 -8.40 1.90
C ASP A 23 -21.69 -6.91 2.04
N ASP A 24 -22.12 -6.46 3.21
CA ASP A 24 -22.27 -5.04 3.53
C ASP A 24 -20.95 -4.26 3.42
N ASN A 25 -19.85 -4.84 3.92
CA ASN A 25 -18.54 -4.20 3.84
C ASN A 25 -18.04 -4.11 2.38
N VAL A 26 -18.24 -5.17 1.60
CA VAL A 26 -17.90 -5.20 0.17
C VAL A 26 -18.71 -4.13 -0.59
N ALA A 27 -20.01 -4.06 -0.36
CA ALA A 27 -20.89 -3.08 -1.00
C ALA A 27 -20.49 -1.63 -0.68
N LYS A 28 -20.10 -1.36 0.58
CA LYS A 28 -19.63 -0.02 1.01
C LYS A 28 -18.25 0.34 0.43
N MET A 29 -17.38 -0.65 0.24
CA MET A 29 -16.03 -0.44 -0.25
C MET A 29 -15.98 -0.30 -1.78
N ALA A 30 -16.83 -1.02 -2.51
CA ALA A 30 -16.80 -1.07 -3.97
C ALA A 30 -16.78 0.32 -4.66
N PRO A 31 -17.66 1.28 -4.34
CA PRO A 31 -17.61 2.60 -4.99
C PRO A 31 -16.34 3.38 -4.67
N ARG A 32 -15.73 3.16 -3.51
CA ARG A 32 -14.46 3.80 -3.14
C ARG A 32 -13.29 3.27 -3.96
N LEU A 33 -13.28 1.96 -4.23
CA LEU A 33 -12.23 1.30 -5.04
C LEU A 33 -12.35 1.55 -6.53
N MET A 34 -13.52 1.98 -7.00
CA MET A 34 -13.78 2.28 -8.41
C MET A 34 -13.69 3.77 -8.74
N ASN A 35 -13.34 4.62 -7.78
CA ASN A 35 -13.25 6.04 -8.07
C ASN A 35 -12.01 6.35 -8.93
N ASN A 36 -12.19 7.29 -9.84
CA ASN A 36 -11.14 7.76 -10.75
C ASN A 36 -10.77 9.23 -10.46
N ASN A 37 -10.83 9.63 -9.20
CA ASN A 37 -10.49 10.99 -8.77
C ASN A 37 -9.05 11.35 -9.15
N VAL A 38 -8.87 12.62 -9.51
CA VAL A 38 -7.57 13.22 -9.78
C VAL A 38 -7.50 14.53 -8.99
N PRO A 39 -6.57 14.66 -8.05
CA PRO A 39 -5.54 13.69 -7.64
C PRO A 39 -6.15 12.40 -7.04
N MET A 40 -5.38 11.30 -7.14
CA MET A 40 -5.81 9.99 -6.64
C MET A 40 -6.01 10.01 -5.12
N ASP A 41 -7.02 9.32 -4.62
CA ASP A 41 -7.05 8.91 -3.22
C ASP A 41 -6.47 7.49 -3.04
N TYR A 42 -6.23 7.10 -1.79
CA TYR A 42 -5.69 5.79 -1.47
C TYR A 42 -6.54 4.63 -2.01
N HIS A 43 -7.87 4.75 -1.92
CA HIS A 43 -8.77 3.67 -2.29
C HIS A 43 -8.85 3.51 -3.82
N GLY A 44 -8.89 4.59 -4.57
CA GLY A 44 -8.84 4.54 -6.03
C GLY A 44 -7.54 3.91 -6.53
N ALA A 45 -6.40 4.35 -6.01
CA ALA A 45 -5.12 3.77 -6.34
C ALA A 45 -5.01 2.29 -5.93
N LEU A 46 -5.46 1.93 -4.72
CA LEU A 46 -5.47 0.54 -4.25
C LEU A 46 -6.47 -0.34 -5.02
N GLY A 47 -7.57 0.21 -5.51
CA GLY A 47 -8.53 -0.49 -6.37
C GLY A 47 -7.89 -0.96 -7.67
N VAL A 48 -7.06 -0.11 -8.27
CA VAL A 48 -6.23 -0.47 -9.44
C VAL A 48 -5.29 -1.63 -9.11
N LEU A 49 -4.51 -1.50 -8.04
CA LEU A 49 -3.53 -2.51 -7.64
C LEU A 49 -4.20 -3.83 -7.23
N ARG A 50 -5.35 -3.77 -6.56
CA ARG A 50 -6.17 -4.95 -6.23
C ARG A 50 -6.57 -5.73 -7.47
N THR A 51 -7.00 -5.04 -8.52
CA THR A 51 -7.37 -5.66 -9.79
C THR A 51 -6.17 -6.37 -10.42
N ILE A 52 -5.02 -5.71 -10.46
CA ILE A 52 -3.78 -6.28 -11.02
C ILE A 52 -3.33 -7.52 -10.24
N VAL A 53 -3.35 -7.47 -8.90
CA VAL A 53 -2.98 -8.63 -8.06
C VAL A 53 -3.96 -9.79 -8.25
N LYS A 54 -5.26 -9.51 -8.41
CA LYS A 54 -6.26 -10.54 -8.71
C LYS A 54 -6.00 -11.25 -10.04
N GLU A 55 -5.60 -10.50 -11.06
CA GLU A 55 -5.26 -11.03 -12.38
C GLU A 55 -3.92 -11.78 -12.39
N ARG A 56 -3.04 -11.49 -11.41
CA ARG A 56 -1.70 -12.08 -11.27
C ARG A 56 -1.50 -12.67 -9.87
N PRO A 57 -2.21 -13.76 -9.51
CA PRO A 57 -2.20 -14.32 -8.15
C PRO A 57 -0.84 -14.90 -7.74
N ASP A 58 0.08 -15.08 -8.67
CA ASP A 58 1.45 -15.55 -8.43
C ASP A 58 2.45 -14.41 -8.14
N ALA A 59 2.09 -13.17 -8.43
CA ALA A 59 2.93 -12.03 -8.07
C ALA A 59 3.12 -11.95 -6.55
N ILE A 60 4.32 -11.63 -6.12
CA ILE A 60 4.61 -11.41 -4.71
C ILE A 60 4.35 -9.95 -4.40
N LEU A 61 3.54 -9.71 -3.39
CA LEU A 61 3.24 -8.40 -2.87
C LEU A 61 4.11 -8.11 -1.65
N VAL A 62 4.81 -6.99 -1.68
CA VAL A 62 5.45 -6.40 -0.49
C VAL A 62 4.70 -5.12 -0.18
N ASN A 63 4.39 -4.87 1.08
CA ASN A 63 3.77 -3.60 1.45
C ASN A 63 4.31 -3.06 2.77
N GLU A 64 4.64 -1.78 2.78
CA GLU A 64 5.22 -1.09 3.92
C GLU A 64 4.66 0.33 4.08
N GLY A 65 4.83 0.86 5.26
CA GLY A 65 4.38 2.18 5.68
C GLY A 65 3.48 2.10 6.90
N ALA A 66 2.99 3.23 7.36
CA ALA A 66 1.98 3.27 8.40
C ALA A 66 0.59 3.16 7.76
N ASN A 67 0.12 4.26 7.16
CA ASN A 67 -1.18 4.33 6.50
C ASN A 67 -1.25 3.42 5.26
N THR A 68 -0.22 3.43 4.44
CA THR A 68 -0.13 2.59 3.22
C THR A 68 -0.19 1.10 3.55
N LEU A 69 0.50 0.66 4.61
CA LEU A 69 0.48 -0.72 5.07
C LEU A 69 -0.92 -1.18 5.44
N ASP A 70 -1.60 -0.41 6.31
CA ASP A 70 -2.91 -0.78 6.86
C ASP A 70 -4.00 -0.75 5.78
N LEU A 71 -4.00 0.26 4.92
CA LEU A 71 -4.93 0.36 3.81
C LEU A 71 -4.72 -0.75 2.78
N THR A 72 -3.46 -1.06 2.45
CA THR A 72 -3.13 -2.16 1.52
C THR A 72 -3.62 -3.50 2.06
N ARG A 73 -3.42 -3.78 3.36
CA ARG A 73 -3.93 -4.99 4.01
C ARG A 73 -5.44 -5.07 4.01
N GLY A 74 -6.10 -3.93 4.18
CA GLY A 74 -7.56 -3.85 4.20
C GLY A 74 -8.22 -4.01 2.83
N VAL A 75 -7.50 -3.69 1.75
CA VAL A 75 -8.05 -3.61 0.39
C VAL A 75 -7.61 -4.76 -0.51
N ILE A 76 -6.33 -5.13 -0.49
CA ILE A 76 -5.79 -6.12 -1.43
C ILE A 76 -5.87 -7.52 -0.85
N ASP A 77 -6.65 -8.39 -1.48
CA ASP A 77 -6.75 -9.81 -1.14
C ASP A 77 -5.52 -10.59 -1.61
N ILE A 78 -5.18 -11.64 -0.87
CA ILE A 78 -4.12 -12.59 -1.24
C ILE A 78 -4.76 -13.93 -1.59
N TYR A 79 -4.50 -14.39 -2.80
CA TYR A 79 -5.15 -15.57 -3.38
C TYR A 79 -4.34 -16.86 -3.22
N LYS A 80 -3.03 -16.74 -2.96
CA LYS A 80 -2.14 -17.87 -2.76
C LYS A 80 -1.29 -17.67 -1.48
N PRO A 81 -0.96 -18.74 -0.75
CA PRO A 81 -0.13 -18.62 0.44
C PRO A 81 1.27 -18.09 0.09
N ARG A 82 1.87 -17.39 1.05
CA ARG A 82 3.24 -16.83 0.97
C ARG A 82 3.44 -15.80 -0.15
N LYS A 83 2.35 -15.18 -0.64
CA LYS A 83 2.41 -14.14 -1.68
C LYS A 83 2.32 -12.72 -1.13
N ARG A 84 2.37 -12.54 0.18
CA ARG A 84 2.49 -11.23 0.82
C ARG A 84 3.63 -11.26 1.84
N LEU A 85 4.47 -10.25 1.78
CA LEU A 85 5.48 -9.93 2.78
C LEU A 85 5.17 -8.54 3.35
N ASP A 86 5.20 -8.44 4.64
CA ASP A 86 5.05 -7.16 5.36
C ASP A 86 5.61 -7.29 6.79
N VAL A 87 5.57 -6.19 7.52
CA VAL A 87 6.17 -6.08 8.86
C VAL A 87 5.29 -6.61 9.99
N GLY A 88 4.13 -7.20 9.69
CA GLY A 88 3.20 -7.68 10.71
C GLY A 88 2.69 -6.56 11.61
N THR A 89 2.43 -6.88 12.86
CA THR A 89 2.02 -5.92 13.90
C THR A 89 3.19 -5.11 14.45
N TRP A 90 4.42 -5.47 14.12
CA TRP A 90 5.60 -4.73 14.54
C TRP A 90 5.66 -3.32 13.94
N GLY A 91 5.22 -3.17 12.68
CA GLY A 91 5.07 -1.87 12.05
C GLY A 91 6.36 -1.12 11.77
N VAL A 92 7.52 -1.79 11.77
CA VAL A 92 8.80 -1.17 11.46
C VAL A 92 8.83 -0.68 10.00
N MET A 93 9.50 0.43 9.76
CA MET A 93 9.73 0.97 8.42
C MET A 93 11.22 0.80 8.03
N GLY A 94 11.48 0.70 6.72
CA GLY A 94 12.82 0.58 6.15
C GLY A 94 13.25 -0.85 5.82
N ILE A 95 12.32 -1.81 5.75
CA ILE A 95 12.64 -3.20 5.41
C ILE A 95 11.92 -3.70 4.15
N GLY A 96 10.92 -2.99 3.65
CA GLY A 96 10.11 -3.43 2.51
C GLY A 96 10.93 -3.60 1.24
N MET A 97 11.81 -2.68 0.93
CA MET A 97 12.70 -2.81 -0.23
C MET A 97 13.64 -4.02 -0.12
N GLY A 98 14.19 -4.28 1.07
CA GLY A 98 14.97 -5.48 1.35
C GLY A 98 14.16 -6.77 1.18
N GLN A 99 12.90 -6.77 1.62
CA GLN A 99 11.99 -7.90 1.39
C GLN A 99 11.69 -8.10 -0.10
N ALA A 100 11.53 -7.03 -0.87
CA ALA A 100 11.30 -7.10 -2.31
C ALA A 100 12.51 -7.71 -3.04
N ILE A 101 13.73 -7.29 -2.69
CA ILE A 101 14.98 -7.85 -3.21
C ILE A 101 15.07 -9.34 -2.86
N ALA A 102 14.89 -9.70 -1.59
CA ALA A 102 14.98 -11.08 -1.12
C ALA A 102 13.94 -11.97 -1.82
N ALA A 103 12.70 -11.53 -1.94
CA ALA A 103 11.63 -12.27 -2.61
C ALA A 103 11.95 -12.55 -4.08
N THR A 104 12.46 -11.54 -4.80
CA THR A 104 12.85 -11.71 -6.20
C THR A 104 14.04 -12.65 -6.36
N VAL A 105 15.08 -12.50 -5.54
CA VAL A 105 16.28 -13.34 -5.60
C VAL A 105 15.96 -14.79 -5.28
N GLU A 106 15.15 -15.03 -4.26
CA GLU A 106 14.76 -16.38 -3.83
C GLU A 106 13.85 -17.08 -4.84
N THR A 107 12.92 -16.36 -5.46
CA THR A 107 11.86 -16.99 -6.25
C THR A 107 12.01 -16.82 -7.75
N GLY A 108 12.78 -15.85 -8.21
CA GLY A 108 12.86 -15.43 -9.62
C GLY A 108 11.57 -14.77 -10.16
N HIS A 109 10.56 -14.55 -9.30
CA HIS A 109 9.29 -13.96 -9.72
C HIS A 109 9.30 -12.43 -9.62
N PRO A 110 8.51 -11.76 -10.47
CA PRO A 110 8.26 -10.33 -10.31
C PRO A 110 7.63 -9.99 -8.96
N VAL A 111 8.08 -8.90 -8.36
CA VAL A 111 7.59 -8.39 -7.09
C VAL A 111 6.93 -7.03 -7.30
N LEU A 112 5.75 -6.86 -6.71
CA LEU A 112 5.07 -5.57 -6.58
C LEU A 112 5.27 -5.07 -5.14
N ALA A 113 6.09 -4.05 -4.96
CA ALA A 113 6.30 -3.39 -3.67
C ALA A 113 5.45 -2.11 -3.60
N ILE A 114 4.57 -2.02 -2.60
CA ILE A 114 3.73 -0.84 -2.32
C ILE A 114 4.26 -0.18 -1.05
N GLU A 115 4.85 1.00 -1.24
CA GLU A 115 5.56 1.73 -0.19
C GLU A 115 4.87 3.07 0.07
N GLY A 116 4.80 3.50 1.33
CA GLY A 116 4.56 4.91 1.63
C GLY A 116 5.83 5.73 1.36
N ASP A 117 5.68 7.00 0.99
CA ASP A 117 6.81 7.90 0.76
C ASP A 117 7.75 8.01 1.98
N SER A 118 7.20 8.00 3.19
CA SER A 118 7.97 7.97 4.43
C SER A 118 8.72 6.65 4.63
N ALA A 119 8.08 5.52 4.41
CA ALA A 119 8.70 4.21 4.58
C ALA A 119 9.83 4.01 3.56
N PHE A 120 9.58 4.34 2.30
CA PHE A 120 10.60 4.34 1.25
C PHE A 120 11.82 5.20 1.61
N GLY A 121 11.60 6.33 2.28
CA GLY A 121 12.68 7.22 2.71
C GLY A 121 13.73 6.56 3.60
N PHE A 122 13.41 5.48 4.32
CA PHE A 122 14.35 4.75 5.16
C PHE A 122 15.27 3.79 4.40
N CYS A 123 14.86 3.32 3.22
CA CYS A 123 15.59 2.33 2.44
C CYS A 123 15.60 2.63 0.92
N GLY A 124 15.34 3.87 0.53
CA GLY A 124 15.21 4.26 -0.88
C GLY A 124 16.44 3.98 -1.72
N MET A 125 17.65 3.94 -1.14
CA MET A 125 18.88 3.63 -1.87
C MET A 125 18.97 2.17 -2.35
N GLU A 126 18.10 1.30 -1.87
CA GLU A 126 18.00 -0.08 -2.39
C GLU A 126 17.55 -0.13 -3.86
N VAL A 127 17.07 0.97 -4.42
CA VAL A 127 16.84 1.09 -5.88
C VAL A 127 18.12 0.88 -6.68
N GLU A 128 19.27 1.26 -6.13
CA GLU A 128 20.56 1.01 -6.76
C GLU A 128 20.83 -0.51 -6.86
N THR A 129 20.63 -1.24 -5.76
CA THR A 129 20.78 -2.69 -5.73
C THR A 129 19.83 -3.37 -6.72
N ILE A 130 18.57 -2.93 -6.77
CA ILE A 130 17.56 -3.44 -7.71
C ILE A 130 18.00 -3.22 -9.16
N CYS A 131 18.50 -2.03 -9.48
CA CYS A 131 19.00 -1.70 -10.82
C CYS A 131 20.30 -2.47 -11.17
N ARG A 132 21.26 -2.51 -10.26
CA ARG A 132 22.56 -3.17 -10.46
C ARG A 132 22.41 -4.65 -10.80
N TYR A 133 21.44 -5.33 -10.17
CA TYR A 133 21.17 -6.74 -10.43
C TYR A 133 20.02 -6.97 -11.41
N ASN A 134 19.48 -5.90 -12.01
CA ASN A 134 18.34 -5.94 -12.95
C ASN A 134 17.17 -6.80 -12.41
N LEU A 135 16.80 -6.60 -11.16
CA LEU A 135 15.76 -7.38 -10.51
C LEU A 135 14.36 -6.95 -10.99
N PRO A 136 13.44 -7.89 -11.28
CA PRO A 136 12.08 -7.58 -11.72
C PRO A 136 11.20 -7.08 -10.55
N VAL A 137 11.54 -5.93 -10.01
CA VAL A 137 10.81 -5.27 -8.92
C VAL A 137 10.10 -4.04 -9.45
N CYS A 138 8.78 -4.00 -9.28
CA CYS A 138 7.95 -2.82 -9.48
C CYS A 138 7.66 -2.18 -8.13
N VAL A 139 8.24 -1.02 -7.87
CA VAL A 139 8.00 -0.23 -6.66
C VAL A 139 6.92 0.81 -6.97
N VAL A 140 5.86 0.85 -6.18
CA VAL A 140 4.83 1.89 -6.22
C VAL A 140 4.89 2.68 -4.93
N ILE A 141 5.29 3.94 -5.01
CA ILE A 141 5.33 4.84 -3.88
C ILE A 141 4.03 5.63 -3.82
N PHE A 142 3.29 5.47 -2.73
CA PHE A 142 2.14 6.30 -2.42
C PHE A 142 2.64 7.61 -1.82
N ASN A 143 2.77 8.61 -2.68
CA ASN A 143 3.34 9.90 -2.36
C ASN A 143 2.23 10.91 -2.02
N ASN A 144 1.94 11.04 -0.73
CA ASN A 144 1.05 12.06 -0.20
C ASN A 144 1.81 13.24 0.44
N HIS A 145 3.11 13.31 0.24
CA HIS A 145 4.03 14.33 0.73
C HIS A 145 4.20 14.37 2.25
N GLY A 146 4.14 13.23 2.92
CA GLY A 146 4.42 13.20 4.34
C GLY A 146 3.90 11.99 5.10
N ILE A 147 4.14 12.02 6.40
CA ILE A 147 3.68 10.99 7.34
C ILE A 147 2.21 11.25 7.68
N TYR A 148 1.35 10.27 7.48
CA TYR A 148 -0.11 10.38 7.62
C TYR A 148 -0.70 11.47 6.68
N PRO A 149 -1.62 12.36 7.11
CA PRO A 149 -2.09 13.44 6.26
C PRO A 149 -1.00 14.52 6.15
N GLY A 150 -0.10 14.35 5.21
CA GLY A 150 1.12 15.17 5.06
C GLY A 150 0.92 16.65 4.74
N THR A 151 -0.29 17.19 4.81
CA THR A 151 -0.57 18.44 4.11
C THR A 151 -0.94 19.64 4.89
N ASP A 152 -1.53 19.49 6.05
CA ASP A 152 -2.06 20.66 6.78
C ASP A 152 -0.96 21.64 7.19
N VAL A 153 0.28 21.27 6.92
CA VAL A 153 1.45 21.91 7.52
C VAL A 153 2.49 22.34 6.50
N ASN A 154 2.32 21.99 5.22
CA ASN A 154 3.19 22.48 4.16
C ASN A 154 2.86 23.92 3.76
N LYS A 155 2.59 24.74 4.75
CA LYS A 155 2.57 26.19 4.53
C LYS A 155 3.95 26.60 4.06
N PRO A 156 4.04 27.57 3.14
CA PRO A 156 5.32 28.17 2.79
C PRO A 156 5.81 28.98 4.00
N SER A 157 6.22 28.30 5.03
CA SER A 157 6.82 28.88 6.24
C SER A 157 8.26 28.42 6.32
N ALA A 158 9.10 29.23 6.93
CA ALA A 158 10.50 28.93 7.15
C ALA A 158 10.74 27.71 8.05
N ASP A 159 9.71 27.13 8.65
CA ASP A 159 9.78 26.02 9.60
C ASP A 159 8.64 25.00 9.31
N PRO A 160 8.80 24.12 8.32
CA PRO A 160 7.84 23.05 8.04
C PRO A 160 7.85 22.03 9.18
N ALA A 161 6.69 21.44 9.49
CA ALA A 161 6.64 20.35 10.46
C ALA A 161 7.49 19.17 10.00
N THR A 162 8.09 18.45 10.95
CA THR A 162 8.96 17.30 10.71
C THR A 162 8.28 16.13 9.99
N THR A 163 6.95 16.11 9.97
CA THR A 163 6.13 15.09 9.28
C THR A 163 5.80 15.43 7.85
N VAL A 164 6.20 16.61 7.36
CA VAL A 164 5.89 17.10 6.02
C VAL A 164 7.12 17.01 5.13
N PHE A 165 6.93 16.44 3.94
CA PHE A 165 8.01 16.26 2.98
C PHE A 165 7.96 17.31 1.87
N VAL A 166 8.99 17.31 1.05
CA VAL A 166 9.08 18.22 -0.08
C VAL A 166 7.90 18.02 -1.03
N LYS A 167 7.12 19.07 -1.23
CA LYS A 167 5.99 19.04 -2.15
C LYS A 167 6.46 18.79 -3.58
N GLY A 168 5.81 17.83 -4.25
CA GLY A 168 6.13 17.48 -5.63
C GLY A 168 7.44 16.68 -5.77
N ALA A 169 7.90 16.04 -4.69
CA ALA A 169 9.05 15.15 -4.76
C ALA A 169 8.84 14.06 -5.82
N ARG A 170 9.86 13.83 -6.63
CA ARG A 170 9.86 12.93 -7.78
C ARG A 170 10.71 11.70 -7.46
N TYR A 171 10.15 10.75 -6.71
CA TYR A 171 10.82 9.51 -6.32
C TYR A 171 11.17 8.63 -7.54
N ASP A 172 10.37 8.69 -8.60
CA ASP A 172 10.62 8.00 -9.86
C ASP A 172 12.01 8.31 -10.46
N LYS A 173 12.51 9.53 -10.27
CA LYS A 173 13.82 9.95 -10.74
C LYS A 173 14.98 9.22 -10.05
N MET A 174 14.77 8.67 -8.86
CA MET A 174 15.79 7.85 -8.21
C MET A 174 16.08 6.57 -9.01
N MET A 175 15.02 5.90 -9.50
CA MET A 175 15.20 4.71 -10.34
C MET A 175 15.87 5.05 -11.67
N GLU A 176 15.48 6.16 -12.31
CA GLU A 176 16.11 6.63 -13.56
C GLU A 176 17.59 6.97 -13.36
N ALA A 177 17.96 7.54 -12.21
CA ALA A 177 19.36 7.86 -11.89
C ALA A 177 20.28 6.65 -11.89
N PHE A 178 19.73 5.45 -11.64
CA PHE A 178 20.46 4.18 -11.68
C PHE A 178 20.17 3.33 -12.93
N GLY A 179 19.51 3.92 -13.94
CA GLY A 179 19.26 3.26 -15.23
C GLY A 179 18.02 2.37 -15.29
N GLY A 180 17.19 2.37 -14.27
CA GLY A 180 15.88 1.72 -14.29
C GLY A 180 14.78 2.61 -14.90
N VAL A 181 13.53 2.17 -14.80
CA VAL A 181 12.38 2.88 -15.34
C VAL A 181 11.69 3.70 -14.25
N GLY A 182 11.58 4.99 -14.43
CA GLY A 182 10.84 5.90 -13.57
C GLY A 182 9.53 6.33 -14.22
N VAL A 183 8.43 6.32 -13.46
CA VAL A 183 7.11 6.80 -13.92
C VAL A 183 6.47 7.66 -12.85
N ASN A 184 5.94 8.82 -13.24
CA ASN A 184 5.11 9.64 -12.38
C ASN A 184 3.65 9.46 -12.77
N ALA A 185 2.87 8.80 -11.91
CA ALA A 185 1.46 8.55 -12.14
C ALA A 185 0.60 9.50 -11.29
N THR A 186 -0.25 10.27 -11.95
CA THR A 186 -1.14 11.26 -11.31
C THR A 186 -2.61 10.85 -11.37
N SER A 187 -2.91 9.77 -12.09
CA SER A 187 -4.26 9.24 -12.24
C SER A 187 -4.28 7.70 -12.12
N PRO A 188 -5.44 7.11 -11.76
CA PRO A 188 -5.61 5.66 -11.69
C PRO A 188 -5.26 4.95 -13.01
N ASP A 189 -5.58 5.54 -14.14
CA ASP A 189 -5.28 4.97 -15.46
C ASP A 189 -3.77 4.97 -15.76
N GLU A 190 -3.07 6.04 -15.39
CA GLU A 190 -1.60 6.09 -15.52
C GLU A 190 -0.94 5.05 -14.62
N LEU A 191 -1.40 4.93 -13.37
CA LEU A 191 -0.91 3.93 -12.43
C LEU A 191 -1.12 2.52 -12.98
N LYS A 192 -2.33 2.22 -13.50
CA LYS A 192 -2.64 0.91 -14.09
C LYS A 192 -1.71 0.55 -15.24
N ARG A 193 -1.53 1.48 -16.18
CA ARG A 193 -0.64 1.27 -17.34
C ARG A 193 0.81 1.04 -16.90
N ALA A 194 1.30 1.87 -15.97
CA ALA A 194 2.67 1.79 -15.49
C ALA A 194 2.97 0.47 -14.78
N VAL A 195 2.08 0.02 -13.87
CA VAL A 195 2.27 -1.24 -13.13
C VAL A 195 2.21 -2.44 -14.08
N ASN A 196 1.26 -2.47 -15.02
CA ASN A 196 1.19 -3.55 -16.00
C ASN A 196 2.46 -3.63 -16.86
N ALA A 197 2.91 -2.49 -17.39
CA ALA A 197 4.14 -2.43 -18.18
C ALA A 197 5.38 -2.87 -17.38
N ALA A 198 5.47 -2.50 -16.12
CA ALA A 198 6.55 -2.93 -15.23
C ALA A 198 6.57 -4.44 -15.02
N LEU A 199 5.42 -5.02 -14.67
CA LEU A 199 5.30 -6.47 -14.42
C LEU A 199 5.48 -7.31 -15.70
N GLU A 200 5.12 -6.78 -16.86
CA GLU A 200 5.29 -7.44 -18.15
C GLU A 200 6.74 -7.35 -18.66
N SER A 201 7.37 -6.21 -18.50
CA SER A 201 8.76 -6.03 -18.96
C SER A 201 9.79 -6.70 -18.05
N GLY A 202 9.46 -6.91 -16.78
CA GLY A 202 10.39 -7.39 -15.76
C GLY A 202 11.57 -6.45 -15.47
N LYS A 203 11.49 -5.19 -15.91
CA LYS A 203 12.56 -4.21 -15.66
C LYS A 203 12.40 -3.56 -14.28
N PRO A 204 13.50 -3.23 -13.60
CA PRO A 204 13.47 -2.38 -12.42
C PRO A 204 12.64 -1.13 -12.67
N THR A 205 11.55 -0.97 -11.94
CA THR A 205 10.63 0.14 -12.17
C THR A 205 10.19 0.77 -10.85
N LEU A 206 10.19 2.10 -10.78
CA LEU A 206 9.62 2.86 -9.68
C LEU A 206 8.55 3.81 -10.19
N ILE A 207 7.36 3.68 -9.64
CA ILE A 207 6.19 4.48 -9.96
C ILE A 207 5.91 5.41 -8.78
N ASN A 208 6.07 6.71 -8.98
CA ASN A 208 5.65 7.74 -8.04
C ASN A 208 4.15 7.97 -8.23
N ALA A 209 3.32 7.31 -7.43
CA ALA A 209 1.87 7.49 -7.43
C ALA A 209 1.50 8.70 -6.57
N VAL A 210 1.10 9.79 -7.20
CA VAL A 210 0.74 11.03 -6.50
C VAL A 210 -0.64 10.87 -5.88
N ILE A 211 -0.68 10.89 -4.55
CA ILE A 211 -1.90 10.76 -3.74
C ILE A 211 -2.31 12.13 -3.23
N ASP A 212 -3.60 12.39 -3.25
CA ASP A 212 -4.16 13.58 -2.62
C ASP A 212 -3.79 13.60 -1.13
N PRO A 213 -3.03 14.59 -0.70
CA PRO A 213 -2.62 14.67 0.70
C PRO A 213 -3.81 14.83 1.66
N ALA A 214 -4.95 15.33 1.17
CA ALA A 214 -6.19 15.44 1.94
C ALA A 214 -7.04 14.16 1.93
N ALA A 215 -6.61 13.11 1.20
CA ALA A 215 -7.38 11.86 1.04
C ALA A 215 -7.62 11.06 2.34
N GLY A 216 -7.11 11.55 3.44
CA GLY A 216 -7.36 10.98 4.76
C GLY A 216 -6.40 9.86 5.14
N SER A 217 -6.53 9.44 6.36
CA SER A 217 -5.79 8.33 6.96
C SER A 217 -6.76 7.23 7.39
N GLU A 218 -6.26 6.02 7.57
CA GLU A 218 -7.04 4.98 8.23
C GLU A 218 -7.15 5.25 9.74
N SER A 219 -7.88 6.30 10.09
CA SER A 219 -7.99 6.78 11.48
C SER A 219 -8.97 6.00 12.36
N GLY A 220 -9.70 5.03 11.78
CA GLY A 220 -10.85 4.44 12.46
C GLY A 220 -10.53 3.35 13.47
N ARG A 221 -9.51 2.53 13.25
CA ARG A 221 -9.31 1.31 14.06
C ARG A 221 -8.58 1.57 15.37
N ILE A 222 -7.51 2.34 15.35
CA ILE A 222 -6.74 2.65 16.58
C ILE A 222 -7.57 3.49 17.53
N GLY A 223 -8.35 4.45 17.01
CA GLY A 223 -9.26 5.25 17.81
C GLY A 223 -10.40 4.44 18.46
N ASN A 224 -10.85 3.37 17.81
CA ASN A 224 -11.89 2.48 18.34
C ASN A 224 -11.36 1.46 19.36
N LEU A 225 -10.07 1.15 19.29
CA LEU A 225 -9.40 0.24 20.24
C LEU A 225 -8.96 0.95 21.52
N ASN A 226 -8.94 2.28 21.54
CA ASN A 226 -8.62 3.05 22.74
C ASN A 226 -9.89 3.67 23.36
N PRO A 227 -10.44 3.07 24.45
CA PRO A 227 -11.65 3.58 25.10
C PRO A 227 -11.55 5.03 25.57
N GLN A 228 -10.35 5.50 25.91
CA GLN A 228 -10.11 6.87 26.38
C GLN A 228 -10.27 7.89 25.24
N SER A 229 -9.88 7.55 24.02
CA SER A 229 -10.08 8.43 22.87
C SER A 229 -11.56 8.53 22.43
N ALA A 230 -12.34 7.51 22.71
CA ALA A 230 -13.79 7.51 22.47
C ALA A 230 -14.54 8.41 23.48
N LEU A 231 -14.05 8.49 24.71
CA LEU A 231 -14.62 9.35 25.76
C LEU A 231 -14.31 10.84 25.54
N SER A 232 -13.16 11.16 24.98
CA SER A 232 -12.76 12.56 24.69
C SER A 232 -13.57 13.20 23.54
N LYS A 233 -14.25 12.40 22.71
CA LYS A 233 -15.09 12.89 21.61
C LYS A 233 -16.53 13.24 22.02
N LYS A 234 -16.95 12.95 23.24
CA LYS A 234 -18.19 13.48 23.78
C LYS A 234 -17.93 14.91 24.30
N LYS A 235 -18.10 15.91 23.42
CA LYS A 235 -18.28 17.29 23.87
C LYS A 235 -19.48 17.33 24.81
N PRO A 236 -19.37 17.96 25.97
CA PRO A 236 -20.58 18.26 26.76
C PRO A 236 -21.50 19.17 25.94
N ALA A 237 -22.78 18.89 26.04
CA ALA A 237 -23.86 19.68 25.45
C ALA A 237 -23.90 21.10 26.04
#